data_8adb7dc9e501393917562d9d63b3b8ae
#
_entry.id   8adb7dc9e501393917562d9d63b3b8ae
#
_cell.length_a   1.000
_cell.length_b   1.000
_cell.length_c   1.000
_cell.angle_alpha   90.00
_cell.angle_beta   90.00
_cell.angle_gamma   90.00
#
_symmetry.space_group_name_H-M   'P 1'
#
loop_
_entity.id
_entity.type
_entity.pdbx_description
1 polymer ?
#
loop_
_entity_poly.entity_id
_entity_poly.type
_entity_poly.pdbx_seq_one_letter_code
_entity_poly.pdbx_strand_id
1 'polypeptide(L)'
;GGSALSVNPDSISLKDMIVVNDVLCSSGANIGEIACIRKHLSLIKGGRLIQKMNCNGISFLISDVIGDDLGSISSGMTYCDKSTFGDALKLVKQFSLEHKLPKSALSVLKSGSNGERPETPKKPKIKNIILLNNSACLFKMKVTSKKLGYNTRVMNKIVDDVNYVANLLGNIALESKNNCLVFGGEPTVNVTGKGKGGRNQELVLRLYEKLKHS
;
A
#
# COMPACT_ATOMS: atom_id res chain seq x y z
N GLY A 1 2.70 9.26 -1.17
CA GLY A 1 3.89 9.75 -1.02
C GLY A 1 5.12 9.02 -0.56
N GLY A 2 5.22 8.63 0.70
CA GLY A 2 6.46 8.08 1.28
C GLY A 2 6.95 6.79 0.62
N SER A 3 6.08 6.00 0.03
CA SER A 3 6.47 4.78 -0.71
C SER A 3 7.38 5.05 -1.91
N ALA A 4 7.30 6.24 -2.51
CA ALA A 4 8.13 6.64 -3.63
C ALA A 4 9.59 6.96 -3.22
N LEU A 5 9.81 7.29 -1.94
CA LEU A 5 11.15 7.51 -1.45
C LEU A 5 11.92 6.18 -1.37
N SER A 6 13.05 6.09 -2.05
CA SER A 6 13.88 4.90 -2.08
C SER A 6 15.36 5.28 -2.03
N VAL A 7 16.12 4.56 -1.22
CA VAL A 7 17.58 4.60 -1.23
C VAL A 7 18.04 3.16 -1.34
N ASN A 8 18.74 2.87 -2.43
CA ASN A 8 19.19 1.52 -2.72
C ASN A 8 20.55 1.25 -2.09
N PRO A 9 20.91 0.01 -1.77
CA PRO A 9 22.29 -0.39 -1.51
C PRO A 9 23.19 -0.02 -2.70
N ASP A 10 24.43 0.40 -2.43
CA ASP A 10 25.39 0.87 -3.47
C ASP A 10 25.61 -0.13 -4.61
N SER A 11 25.43 -1.41 -4.32
CA SER A 11 25.54 -2.49 -5.31
C SER A 11 24.35 -2.62 -6.26
N ILE A 12 23.27 -1.86 -6.06
CA ILE A 12 22.04 -1.94 -6.87
C ILE A 12 21.83 -0.60 -7.59
N SER A 13 21.94 -0.60 -8.90
CA SER A 13 21.70 0.59 -9.72
C SER A 13 20.20 0.95 -9.76
N LEU A 14 19.89 2.20 -10.12
CA LEU A 14 18.50 2.63 -10.37
C LEU A 14 17.84 1.78 -11.46
N LYS A 15 18.58 1.43 -12.51
CA LYS A 15 18.09 0.54 -13.59
C LYS A 15 17.71 -0.83 -13.05
N ASP A 16 18.55 -1.42 -12.19
CA ASP A 16 18.23 -2.70 -11.55
C ASP A 16 16.96 -2.60 -10.69
N MET A 17 16.78 -1.51 -9.94
CA MET A 17 15.57 -1.31 -9.13
C MET A 17 14.31 -1.15 -9.96
N ILE A 18 14.39 -0.54 -11.14
CA ILE A 18 13.26 -0.50 -12.09
C ILE A 18 12.90 -1.92 -12.51
N VAL A 19 13.87 -2.72 -12.93
CA VAL A 19 13.67 -4.14 -13.30
C VAL A 19 13.09 -4.93 -12.12
N VAL A 20 13.60 -4.74 -10.89
CA VAL A 20 13.06 -5.37 -9.69
C VAL A 20 11.57 -5.04 -9.51
N ASN A 21 11.19 -3.77 -9.64
CA ASN A 21 9.80 -3.36 -9.50
C ASN A 21 8.90 -3.99 -10.58
N ASP A 22 9.31 -3.96 -11.84
CA ASP A 22 8.54 -4.52 -12.95
C ASP A 22 8.35 -6.03 -12.79
N VAL A 23 9.40 -6.75 -12.41
CA VAL A 23 9.36 -8.19 -12.14
C VAL A 23 8.43 -8.51 -10.97
N LEU A 24 8.50 -7.76 -9.88
CA LEU A 24 7.65 -7.97 -8.71
C LEU A 24 6.19 -7.66 -9.01
N CYS A 25 5.89 -6.56 -9.71
CA CYS A 25 4.52 -6.19 -10.08
C CYS A 25 3.87 -7.20 -11.04
N SER A 26 4.67 -7.88 -11.88
CA SER A 26 4.19 -8.89 -12.83
C SER A 26 4.24 -10.33 -12.29
N SER A 27 4.68 -10.53 -11.04
CA SER A 27 4.92 -11.87 -10.48
C SER A 27 3.67 -12.60 -10.01
N GLY A 28 2.56 -11.89 -9.80
CA GLY A 28 1.37 -12.42 -9.13
C GLY A 28 1.46 -12.42 -7.60
N ALA A 29 2.58 -11.92 -7.02
CA ALA A 29 2.73 -11.76 -5.59
C ALA A 29 1.80 -10.66 -5.05
N ASN A 30 1.28 -10.82 -3.85
CA ASN A 30 0.48 -9.80 -3.19
C ASN A 30 1.36 -8.65 -2.66
N ILE A 31 0.71 -7.53 -2.28
CA ILE A 31 1.41 -6.30 -1.83
C ILE A 31 2.34 -6.56 -0.64
N GLY A 32 1.97 -7.43 0.30
CA GLY A 32 2.78 -7.78 1.47
C GLY A 32 4.05 -8.55 1.07
N GLU A 33 3.92 -9.50 0.14
CA GLU A 33 5.03 -10.28 -0.40
C GLU A 33 6.01 -9.40 -1.20
N ILE A 34 5.48 -8.53 -2.04
CA ILE A 34 6.28 -7.52 -2.76
C ILE A 34 7.01 -6.61 -1.76
N ALA A 35 6.29 -6.13 -0.74
CA ALA A 35 6.87 -5.27 0.29
C ALA A 35 7.99 -5.96 1.07
N CYS A 36 7.86 -7.25 1.38
CA CYS A 36 8.91 -8.05 2.03
C CYS A 36 10.22 -7.98 1.23
N ILE A 37 10.19 -8.28 -0.07
CA ILE A 37 11.39 -8.23 -0.92
C ILE A 37 11.94 -6.80 -1.01
N ARG A 38 11.08 -5.80 -1.25
CA ARG A 38 11.49 -4.40 -1.41
C ARG A 38 12.09 -3.79 -0.15
N LYS A 39 11.63 -4.16 1.04
CA LYS A 39 12.21 -3.70 2.32
C LYS A 39 13.66 -4.17 2.46
N HIS A 40 13.97 -5.39 2.05
CA HIS A 40 15.29 -5.97 2.13
C HIS A 40 16.26 -5.46 1.04
N LEU A 41 15.74 -4.84 -0.01
CA LEU A 41 16.50 -4.15 -1.05
C LEU A 41 16.58 -2.62 -0.85
N SER A 42 16.26 -2.11 0.34
CA SER A 42 16.26 -0.67 0.63
C SER A 42 17.07 -0.34 1.87
N LEU A 43 17.74 0.81 1.87
CA LEU A 43 18.48 1.34 3.02
C LEU A 43 17.60 2.15 4.00
N ILE A 44 16.34 2.41 3.65
CA ILE A 44 15.44 3.25 4.47
C ILE A 44 14.11 2.59 4.81
N LYS A 45 13.65 1.58 4.03
CA LYS A 45 12.39 0.89 4.28
C LYS A 45 12.52 -0.14 5.41
N GLY A 46 11.39 -0.61 5.96
CA GLY A 46 11.37 -1.61 7.03
C GLY A 46 12.07 -1.16 8.31
N GLY A 47 11.94 0.11 8.69
CA GLY A 47 12.54 0.69 9.91
C GLY A 47 13.99 1.14 9.78
N ARG A 48 14.62 0.93 8.62
CA ARG A 48 16.04 1.28 8.44
C ARG A 48 16.31 2.79 8.48
N LEU A 49 15.33 3.64 8.11
CA LEU A 49 15.48 5.10 8.16
C LEU A 49 15.90 5.58 9.55
N ILE A 50 15.33 4.98 10.59
CA ILE A 50 15.58 5.36 11.98
C ILE A 50 16.58 4.45 12.70
N GLN A 51 17.10 3.43 12.03
CA GLN A 51 18.00 2.44 12.66
C GLN A 51 19.26 3.07 13.25
N LYS A 52 19.81 4.08 12.56
CA LYS A 52 21.04 4.77 12.96
C LYS A 52 20.80 6.00 13.87
N MET A 53 19.54 6.33 14.18
CA MET A 53 19.23 7.46 15.05
C MET A 53 19.60 7.13 16.52
N ASN A 54 20.28 8.05 17.19
CA ASN A 54 20.65 7.96 18.61
C ASN A 54 19.81 8.88 19.49
N CYS A 55 18.60 9.21 19.08
CA CYS A 55 17.68 10.06 19.81
C CYS A 55 16.28 9.45 19.87
N ASN A 56 15.49 9.91 20.83
CA ASN A 56 14.06 9.65 20.85
C ASN A 56 13.37 10.44 19.73
N GLY A 57 12.27 9.91 19.20
CA GLY A 57 11.55 10.55 18.13
C GLY A 57 10.08 10.19 18.09
N ILE A 58 9.32 10.99 17.37
CA ILE A 58 7.92 10.72 17.05
C ILE A 58 7.77 10.85 15.53
N SER A 59 7.17 9.84 14.91
CA SER A 59 6.78 9.88 13.50
C SER A 59 5.29 10.13 13.41
N PHE A 60 4.89 11.17 12.69
CA PHE A 60 3.51 11.44 12.35
C PHE A 60 3.20 10.90 10.95
N LEU A 61 2.14 10.11 10.85
CA LEU A 61 1.77 9.37 9.65
C LEU A 61 0.38 9.77 9.16
N ILE A 62 0.23 9.84 7.84
CA ILE A 62 -1.06 9.85 7.17
C ILE A 62 -1.20 8.48 6.51
N SER A 63 -2.25 7.74 6.85
CA SER A 63 -2.48 6.39 6.36
C SER A 63 -3.46 6.38 5.20
N ASP A 64 -3.03 5.83 4.08
CA ASP A 64 -3.85 5.40 2.94
C ASP A 64 -4.01 3.87 2.89
N VAL A 65 -3.46 3.17 3.89
CA VAL A 65 -3.48 1.71 4.00
C VAL A 65 -4.73 1.25 4.74
N ILE A 66 -5.46 0.31 4.18
CA ILE A 66 -6.63 -0.28 4.82
C ILE A 66 -6.18 -1.11 6.02
N GLY A 67 -6.75 -0.78 7.20
CA GLY A 67 -6.36 -1.41 8.47
C GLY A 67 -5.19 -0.74 9.18
N ASP A 68 -4.62 0.33 8.60
CA ASP A 68 -3.62 1.19 9.24
C ASP A 68 -2.34 0.45 9.70
N ASP A 69 -1.95 -0.62 8.98
CA ASP A 69 -0.73 -1.35 9.32
C ASP A 69 0.51 -0.47 9.15
N LEU A 70 1.16 -0.13 10.27
CA LEU A 70 2.35 0.73 10.33
C LEU A 70 3.53 0.17 9.52
N GLY A 71 3.61 -1.16 9.38
CA GLY A 71 4.63 -1.81 8.59
C GLY A 71 4.44 -1.66 7.09
N SER A 72 3.21 -1.36 6.65
CA SER A 72 2.83 -1.16 5.24
C SER A 72 2.83 0.31 4.85
N ILE A 73 2.45 1.22 5.76
CA ILE A 73 2.44 2.67 5.50
C ILE A 73 3.86 3.12 5.09
N SER A 74 4.00 3.64 3.88
CA SER A 74 5.28 4.06 3.30
C SER A 74 6.35 2.96 3.33
N SER A 75 5.96 1.68 3.29
CA SER A 75 6.83 0.51 3.46
C SER A 75 7.54 0.48 4.83
N GLY A 76 6.91 1.04 5.86
CA GLY A 76 7.37 0.97 7.24
C GLY A 76 8.72 1.65 7.50
N MET A 77 9.03 2.80 6.88
CA MET A 77 10.32 3.47 7.04
C MET A 77 10.70 3.77 8.49
N THR A 78 9.71 4.06 9.33
CA THR A 78 9.89 4.40 10.75
C THR A 78 9.35 3.34 11.70
N TYR A 79 8.95 2.18 11.18
CA TYR A 79 8.39 1.07 11.95
C TYR A 79 9.18 -0.21 11.74
N CYS A 80 9.13 -1.12 12.72
CA CYS A 80 9.86 -2.39 12.64
C CYS A 80 9.29 -3.32 11.57
N ASP A 81 10.13 -4.21 11.07
CA ASP A 81 9.77 -5.21 10.07
C ASP A 81 9.89 -6.62 10.64
N LYS A 82 8.83 -7.41 10.55
CA LYS A 82 8.83 -8.78 11.04
C LYS A 82 9.50 -9.76 10.07
N SER A 83 9.53 -9.43 8.78
CA SER A 83 10.12 -10.28 7.75
C SER A 83 11.66 -10.27 7.77
N THR A 84 12.26 -11.26 7.17
CA THR A 84 13.72 -11.50 7.14
C THR A 84 14.23 -11.58 5.70
N PHE A 85 15.56 -11.47 5.51
CA PHE A 85 16.17 -11.78 4.21
C PHE A 85 15.86 -13.21 3.76
N GLY A 86 15.77 -14.16 4.71
CA GLY A 86 15.36 -15.53 4.42
C GLY A 86 13.94 -15.62 3.88
N ASP A 87 13.00 -14.83 4.43
CA ASP A 87 11.64 -14.78 3.92
C ASP A 87 11.58 -14.16 2.52
N ALA A 88 12.34 -13.09 2.28
CA ALA A 88 12.44 -12.50 0.95
C ALA A 88 12.97 -13.50 -0.10
N LEU A 89 13.98 -14.31 0.24
CA LEU A 89 14.50 -15.35 -0.65
C LEU A 89 13.52 -16.50 -0.86
N LYS A 90 12.75 -16.89 0.16
CA LYS A 90 11.66 -17.87 -0.01
C LYS A 90 10.63 -17.40 -1.02
N LEU A 91 10.23 -16.12 -0.95
CA LEU A 91 9.30 -15.53 -1.92
C LEU A 91 9.88 -15.47 -3.34
N VAL A 92 11.17 -15.11 -3.48
CA VAL A 92 11.86 -15.14 -4.77
C VAL A 92 11.79 -16.55 -5.40
N LYS A 93 11.98 -17.59 -4.61
CA LYS A 93 11.86 -19.00 -5.07
C LYS A 93 10.41 -19.37 -5.37
N GLN A 94 9.48 -19.04 -4.48
CA GLN A 94 8.05 -19.37 -4.61
C GLN A 94 7.47 -18.84 -5.92
N PHE A 95 7.85 -17.62 -6.33
CA PHE A 95 7.40 -16.99 -7.56
C PHE A 95 8.34 -17.22 -8.75
N SER A 96 9.37 -18.07 -8.62
CA SER A 96 10.34 -18.39 -9.68
C SER A 96 11.02 -17.13 -10.28
N LEU A 97 11.44 -16.20 -9.42
CA LEU A 97 11.99 -14.92 -9.81
C LEU A 97 13.52 -14.91 -9.91
N GLU A 98 14.20 -16.02 -9.58
CA GLU A 98 15.66 -16.11 -9.50
C GLU A 98 16.37 -15.73 -10.82
N HIS A 99 15.76 -16.08 -11.95
CA HIS A 99 16.30 -15.77 -13.28
C HIS A 99 15.79 -14.45 -13.88
N LYS A 100 14.81 -13.82 -13.23
CA LYS A 100 14.18 -12.57 -13.68
C LYS A 100 14.75 -11.35 -12.95
N LEU A 101 15.16 -11.52 -11.70
CA LEU A 101 15.74 -10.44 -10.91
C LEU A 101 17.20 -10.18 -11.31
N PRO A 102 17.66 -8.91 -11.25
CA PRO A 102 19.06 -8.56 -11.44
C PRO A 102 19.97 -9.30 -10.45
N LYS A 103 21.15 -9.70 -10.92
CA LYS A 103 22.16 -10.38 -10.09
C LYS A 103 22.56 -9.56 -8.86
N SER A 104 22.61 -8.23 -9.00
CA SER A 104 22.89 -7.29 -7.90
C SER A 104 21.85 -7.41 -6.77
N ALA A 105 20.56 -7.44 -7.10
CA ALA A 105 19.47 -7.60 -6.13
C ALA A 105 19.52 -8.97 -5.45
N LEU A 106 19.71 -10.04 -6.23
CA LEU A 106 19.85 -11.40 -5.68
C LEU A 106 21.07 -11.54 -4.76
N SER A 107 22.20 -10.91 -5.11
CA SER A 107 23.41 -10.90 -4.27
C SER A 107 23.13 -10.23 -2.92
N VAL A 108 22.42 -9.09 -2.90
CA VAL A 108 22.02 -8.41 -1.66
C VAL A 108 21.13 -9.29 -0.78
N LEU A 109 20.14 -9.96 -1.36
CA LEU A 109 19.25 -10.85 -0.61
C LEU A 109 20.00 -12.07 -0.05
N LYS A 110 20.89 -12.67 -0.84
CA LYS A 110 21.70 -13.83 -0.43
C LYS A 110 22.68 -13.45 0.67
N SER A 111 23.43 -12.36 0.52
CA SER A 111 24.39 -11.90 1.54
C SER A 111 23.68 -11.53 2.86
N GLY A 112 22.47 -10.95 2.79
CA GLY A 112 21.66 -10.72 3.97
C GLY A 112 21.19 -11.99 4.65
N SER A 113 20.74 -12.98 3.88
CA SER A 113 20.34 -14.29 4.44
C SER A 113 21.50 -15.08 5.05
N ASN A 114 22.72 -14.85 4.58
CA ASN A 114 23.95 -15.44 5.14
C ASN A 114 24.47 -14.69 6.38
N GLY A 115 23.79 -13.62 6.82
CA GLY A 115 24.21 -12.82 7.98
C GLY A 115 25.29 -11.77 7.69
N GLU A 116 25.69 -11.58 6.42
CA GLU A 116 26.70 -10.60 6.01
C GLU A 116 26.14 -9.16 5.98
N ARG A 117 24.83 -9.02 6.08
CA ARG A 117 24.11 -7.73 6.16
C ARG A 117 23.17 -7.73 7.34
N PRO A 118 23.03 -6.59 8.04
CA PRO A 118 22.12 -6.49 9.17
C PRO A 118 20.67 -6.63 8.70
N GLU A 119 19.87 -7.38 9.44
CA GLU A 119 18.43 -7.49 9.26
C GLU A 119 17.72 -6.14 9.45
N THR A 120 16.51 -6.06 8.95
CA THR A 120 15.60 -4.96 9.29
C THR A 120 15.31 -4.93 10.79
N PRO A 121 15.16 -3.76 11.42
CA PRO A 121 14.84 -3.65 12.84
C PRO A 121 13.61 -4.45 13.24
N LYS A 122 13.71 -5.26 14.28
CA LYS A 122 12.61 -6.12 14.77
C LYS A 122 11.77 -5.46 15.87
N LYS A 123 12.24 -4.33 16.40
CA LYS A 123 11.54 -3.55 17.44
C LYS A 123 11.42 -2.10 16.98
N PRO A 124 10.29 -1.43 17.25
CA PRO A 124 10.16 0.00 16.95
C PRO A 124 11.13 0.79 17.82
N LYS A 125 11.81 1.79 17.21
CA LYS A 125 12.79 2.65 17.91
C LYS A 125 12.18 3.98 18.33
N ILE A 126 11.11 4.39 17.65
CA ILE A 126 10.40 5.65 17.90
C ILE A 126 8.89 5.39 17.97
N LYS A 127 8.15 6.35 18.53
CA LYS A 127 6.70 6.32 18.57
C LYS A 127 6.13 6.70 17.19
N ASN A 128 5.24 5.87 16.65
CA ASN A 128 4.51 6.17 15.41
C ASN A 128 3.06 6.55 15.76
N ILE A 129 2.58 7.67 15.24
CA ILE A 129 1.24 8.22 15.50
C ILE A 129 0.56 8.48 14.16
N ILE A 130 -0.56 7.82 13.93
CA ILE A 130 -1.41 8.09 12.77
C ILE A 130 -2.25 9.32 13.06
N LEU A 131 -2.00 10.41 12.33
CA LEU A 131 -2.75 11.66 12.46
C LEU A 131 -4.04 11.64 11.65
N LEU A 132 -4.02 11.00 10.49
CA LEU A 132 -5.14 10.96 9.57
C LEU A 132 -5.18 9.61 8.86
N ASN A 133 -6.38 9.06 8.75
CA ASN A 133 -6.67 7.84 8.02
C ASN A 133 -8.04 7.92 7.34
N ASN A 134 -8.39 6.90 6.58
CA ASN A 134 -9.68 6.82 5.89
C ASN A 134 -10.87 6.96 6.88
N SER A 135 -10.82 6.31 8.03
CA SER A 135 -11.90 6.36 9.03
C SER A 135 -12.11 7.77 9.59
N ALA A 136 -11.03 8.52 9.84
CA ALA A 136 -11.11 9.91 10.29
C ALA A 136 -11.75 10.82 9.23
N CYS A 137 -11.40 10.63 7.96
CA CYS A 137 -12.00 11.35 6.84
C CYS A 137 -13.51 11.05 6.74
N LEU A 138 -13.90 9.79 6.76
CA LEU A 138 -15.30 9.37 6.70
C LEU A 138 -16.12 9.91 7.88
N PHE A 139 -15.54 9.89 9.08
CA PHE A 139 -16.17 10.48 10.26
C PHE A 139 -16.44 11.97 10.07
N LYS A 140 -15.44 12.72 9.59
CA LYS A 140 -15.57 14.15 9.34
C LYS A 140 -16.62 14.45 8.25
N MET A 141 -16.64 13.69 7.17
CA MET A 141 -17.64 13.81 6.10
C MET A 141 -19.05 13.54 6.64
N LYS A 142 -19.24 12.49 7.47
CA LYS A 142 -20.51 12.20 8.13
C LYS A 142 -20.99 13.34 9.02
N VAL A 143 -20.09 13.89 9.84
CA VAL A 143 -20.45 15.01 10.73
C VAL A 143 -20.84 16.25 9.92
N THR A 144 -20.09 16.54 8.85
CA THR A 144 -20.34 17.71 8.01
C THR A 144 -21.64 17.57 7.23
N SER A 145 -21.90 16.42 6.61
CA SER A 145 -23.14 16.19 5.87
C SER A 145 -24.38 16.27 6.77
N LYS A 146 -24.32 15.73 8.01
CA LYS A 146 -25.41 15.88 8.97
C LYS A 146 -25.67 17.34 9.36
N LYS A 147 -24.60 18.16 9.54
CA LYS A 147 -24.75 19.59 9.82
C LYS A 147 -25.41 20.35 8.66
N LEU A 148 -25.25 19.85 7.44
CA LEU A 148 -25.89 20.41 6.23
C LEU A 148 -27.33 19.86 6.03
N GLY A 149 -27.87 19.12 6.99
CA GLY A 149 -29.26 18.61 6.96
C GLY A 149 -29.43 17.27 6.24
N TYR A 150 -28.37 16.61 5.82
CA TYR A 150 -28.48 15.33 5.11
C TYR A 150 -28.64 14.14 6.06
N ASN A 151 -29.53 13.22 5.71
CA ASN A 151 -29.56 11.90 6.31
C ASN A 151 -28.44 11.06 5.68
N THR A 152 -27.40 10.77 6.48
CA THR A 152 -26.12 10.24 5.98
C THR A 152 -25.89 8.80 6.42
N ARG A 153 -25.65 7.90 5.46
CA ARG A 153 -25.12 6.55 5.66
C ARG A 153 -23.64 6.52 5.28
N VAL A 154 -22.81 5.90 6.11
CA VAL A 154 -21.37 5.73 5.87
C VAL A 154 -21.04 4.26 5.72
N MET A 155 -20.26 3.92 4.72
CA MET A 155 -19.70 2.59 4.48
C MET A 155 -18.18 2.68 4.34
N ASN A 156 -17.48 1.76 4.99
CA ASN A 156 -16.02 1.68 5.02
C ASN A 156 -15.54 0.37 4.39
N LYS A 157 -14.25 0.28 4.08
CA LYS A 157 -13.57 -0.92 3.56
C LYS A 157 -14.09 -1.44 2.22
N ILE A 158 -14.33 -0.53 1.28
CA ILE A 158 -14.64 -0.88 -0.11
C ILE A 158 -13.32 -1.23 -0.82
N VAL A 159 -13.06 -2.51 -1.09
CA VAL A 159 -11.73 -3.01 -1.50
C VAL A 159 -11.75 -4.02 -2.67
N ASP A 160 -12.91 -4.32 -3.21
CA ASP A 160 -13.07 -5.30 -4.29
C ASP A 160 -12.79 -4.71 -5.68
N ASP A 161 -12.94 -5.55 -6.71
CA ASP A 161 -12.87 -5.13 -8.11
C ASP A 161 -13.85 -4.00 -8.41
N VAL A 162 -13.39 -3.03 -9.21
CA VAL A 162 -14.13 -1.80 -9.52
C VAL A 162 -15.52 -2.04 -10.12
N ASN A 163 -15.69 -3.12 -10.89
CA ASN A 163 -16.98 -3.47 -11.49
C ASN A 163 -17.98 -3.94 -10.42
N TYR A 164 -17.50 -4.81 -9.53
CA TYR A 164 -18.29 -5.29 -8.41
C TYR A 164 -18.68 -4.13 -7.49
N VAL A 165 -17.70 -3.28 -7.14
CA VAL A 165 -17.91 -2.11 -6.28
C VAL A 165 -18.92 -1.14 -6.91
N ALA A 166 -18.79 -0.81 -8.19
CA ALA A 166 -19.74 0.07 -8.88
C ALA A 166 -21.17 -0.48 -8.85
N ASN A 167 -21.32 -1.79 -9.06
CA ASN A 167 -22.64 -2.45 -8.98
C ASN A 167 -23.21 -2.42 -7.57
N LEU A 168 -22.39 -2.74 -6.56
CA LEU A 168 -22.80 -2.71 -5.16
C LEU A 168 -23.24 -1.31 -4.73
N LEU A 169 -22.42 -0.28 -5.01
CA LEU A 169 -22.71 1.10 -4.63
C LEU A 169 -23.93 1.65 -5.39
N GLY A 170 -24.09 1.30 -6.67
CA GLY A 170 -25.26 1.69 -7.46
C GLY A 170 -26.55 1.11 -6.89
N ASN A 171 -26.59 -0.18 -6.55
CA ASN A 171 -27.75 -0.79 -5.91
C ASN A 171 -28.08 -0.13 -4.58
N ILE A 172 -27.06 0.09 -3.75
CA ILE A 172 -27.24 0.79 -2.46
C ILE A 172 -27.79 2.20 -2.66
N ALA A 173 -27.32 2.92 -3.67
CA ALA A 173 -27.78 4.27 -3.97
C ALA A 173 -29.26 4.28 -4.39
N LEU A 174 -29.69 3.33 -5.23
CA LEU A 174 -31.06 3.21 -5.71
C LEU A 174 -32.06 2.77 -4.62
N GLU A 175 -31.61 1.89 -3.73
CA GLU A 175 -32.44 1.36 -2.65
C GLU A 175 -32.43 2.24 -1.39
N SER A 176 -31.51 3.19 -1.30
CA SER A 176 -31.28 3.96 -0.07
C SER A 176 -32.34 5.03 0.15
N LYS A 177 -32.89 5.07 1.35
CA LYS A 177 -33.68 6.20 1.86
C LYS A 177 -32.80 7.36 2.34
N ASN A 178 -31.50 7.21 2.36
CA ASN A 178 -30.56 8.24 2.73
C ASN A 178 -30.29 9.15 1.52
N ASN A 179 -30.21 10.45 1.75
CA ASN A 179 -29.91 11.42 0.71
C ASN A 179 -28.42 11.82 0.64
N CYS A 180 -27.60 11.17 1.49
CA CYS A 180 -26.14 11.28 1.41
C CYS A 180 -25.51 9.92 1.75
N LEU A 181 -24.74 9.40 0.81
CA LEU A 181 -23.98 8.16 0.99
C LEU A 181 -22.50 8.50 0.93
N VAL A 182 -21.75 8.10 1.95
CA VAL A 182 -20.30 8.34 2.05
C VAL A 182 -19.60 7.00 2.05
N PHE A 183 -18.70 6.79 1.10
CA PHE A 183 -17.97 5.55 0.93
C PHE A 183 -16.47 5.78 1.11
N GLY A 184 -15.79 4.82 1.72
CA GLY A 184 -14.34 4.83 1.87
C GLY A 184 -13.72 3.49 1.57
N GLY A 185 -12.60 3.52 0.87
CA GLY A 185 -11.87 2.33 0.49
C GLY A 185 -10.94 2.57 -0.68
N GLU A 186 -10.43 1.48 -1.24
CA GLU A 186 -9.51 1.49 -2.36
C GLU A 186 -9.82 0.29 -3.27
N PRO A 187 -10.72 0.46 -4.27
CA PRO A 187 -11.05 -0.62 -5.18
C PRO A 187 -9.83 -1.00 -6.05
N THR A 188 -9.84 -2.20 -6.57
CA THR A 188 -8.86 -2.66 -7.55
C THR A 188 -9.41 -2.55 -8.97
N VAL A 189 -8.53 -2.42 -9.97
CA VAL A 189 -8.90 -2.42 -11.38
C VAL A 189 -7.91 -3.28 -12.18
N ASN A 190 -8.43 -4.15 -13.02
CA ASN A 190 -7.63 -4.84 -14.00
C ASN A 190 -7.47 -3.97 -15.25
N VAL A 191 -6.26 -3.48 -15.49
CA VAL A 191 -5.98 -2.56 -16.60
C VAL A 191 -5.93 -3.35 -17.92
N THR A 192 -6.94 -3.18 -18.75
CA THR A 192 -7.03 -3.80 -20.09
C THR A 192 -6.86 -2.83 -21.24
N GLY A 193 -6.99 -1.53 -20.99
CA GLY A 193 -6.95 -0.46 -21.97
C GLY A 193 -5.66 0.36 -21.94
N LYS A 194 -5.55 1.30 -22.90
CA LYS A 194 -4.45 2.27 -23.01
C LYS A 194 -4.85 3.67 -22.51
N GLY A 195 -6.01 3.81 -21.90
CA GLY A 195 -6.52 5.08 -21.38
C GLY A 195 -5.67 5.62 -20.22
N LYS A 196 -5.80 6.92 -19.97
CA LYS A 196 -5.23 7.58 -18.79
C LYS A 196 -6.30 7.72 -17.73
N GLY A 197 -5.98 7.41 -16.49
CA GLY A 197 -6.90 7.48 -15.37
C GLY A 197 -6.46 6.63 -14.21
N GLY A 198 -7.35 6.41 -13.25
CA GLY A 198 -7.11 5.57 -12.10
C GLY A 198 -8.39 4.88 -11.64
N ARG A 199 -8.24 3.92 -10.73
CA ARG A 199 -9.34 3.08 -10.22
C ARG A 199 -10.54 3.87 -9.70
N ASN A 200 -10.33 5.01 -9.05
CA ASN A 200 -11.44 5.83 -8.55
C ASN A 200 -12.16 6.58 -9.68
N GLN A 201 -11.46 6.99 -10.74
CA GLN A 201 -12.08 7.56 -11.93
C GLN A 201 -12.92 6.52 -12.66
N GLU A 202 -12.40 5.32 -12.82
CA GLU A 202 -13.12 4.18 -13.40
C GLU A 202 -14.38 3.85 -12.59
N LEU A 203 -14.25 3.81 -11.24
CA LEU A 203 -15.38 3.57 -10.35
C LEU A 203 -16.50 4.61 -10.56
N VAL A 204 -16.15 5.90 -10.62
CA VAL A 204 -17.13 6.98 -10.77
C VAL A 204 -17.82 6.90 -12.13
N LEU A 205 -17.09 6.61 -13.21
CA LEU A 205 -17.68 6.45 -14.54
C LEU A 205 -18.68 5.29 -14.60
N ARG A 206 -18.30 4.12 -14.06
CA ARG A 206 -19.19 2.95 -14.02
C ARG A 206 -20.41 3.17 -13.13
N LEU A 207 -20.22 3.84 -12.01
CA LEU A 207 -21.35 4.21 -11.14
C LEU A 207 -22.30 5.20 -11.82
N TYR A 208 -21.74 6.18 -12.52
CA TYR A 208 -22.54 7.14 -13.30
C TYR A 208 -23.35 6.45 -14.38
N GLU A 209 -22.73 5.57 -15.18
CA GLU A 209 -23.45 4.78 -16.21
C GLU A 209 -24.62 4.00 -15.61
N LYS A 210 -24.42 3.37 -14.47
CA LYS A 210 -25.46 2.60 -13.78
C LYS A 210 -26.61 3.48 -13.29
N LEU A 211 -26.32 4.65 -12.73
CA LEU A 211 -27.33 5.56 -12.17
C LEU A 211 -28.05 6.40 -13.22
N LYS A 212 -27.44 6.62 -14.39
CA LYS A 212 -28.03 7.41 -15.47
C LYS A 212 -29.28 6.77 -16.08
N HIS A 213 -29.40 5.45 -16.05
CA HIS A 213 -30.50 4.68 -16.64
C HIS A 213 -31.51 4.19 -15.60
N SER A 214 -31.46 4.73 -14.37
CA SER A 214 -32.34 4.43 -13.25
C SER A 214 -33.12 5.69 -12.84
#